data_8a2fbe12b1964a9bfdae021877a83fc3
#
_entry.id   8a2fbe12b1964a9bfdae021877a83fc3
#
_cell.length_a   1.000
_cell.length_b   1.000
_cell.length_c   1.000
_cell.angle_alpha   90.00
_cell.angle_beta   90.00
_cell.angle_gamma   90.00
#
_symmetry.space_group_name_H-M   'P 1'
#
loop_
_entity.id
_entity.type
_entity.pdbx_description
1 polymer ?
#
loop_
_entity_poly.entity_id
_entity_poly.type
_entity_poly.pdbx_seq_one_letter_code
_entity_poly.pdbx_strand_id
1 'polypeptide(L)'
;LFHTGLFNQYYQPIYAYFVPNVVPDRQKWYLEGFYTDYSLLKIKITDLPPRAAYVENPSDLVFDTKLPVVPQYEHIFDDEENVQRLPSAVRESGMRVQLFDGALQQTRRILESDYKAAIPQYYNHSIQLLIPICLQNPGIPDLALACMKTPDGTKYLGRTCLTLRMAYHNARLL
;
A
#
# COMPACT_ATOMS: atom_id res chain seq x y z
N LEU A 1 -13.38 19.71 -2.90
CA LEU A 1 -12.85 19.49 -4.23
C LEU A 1 -11.64 18.58 -4.17
N PHE A 2 -11.49 17.69 -5.16
CA PHE A 2 -10.39 16.73 -5.24
C PHE A 2 -9.92 16.58 -6.69
N HIS A 3 -8.60 16.70 -6.92
CA HIS A 3 -8.01 16.45 -8.23
C HIS A 3 -7.89 14.95 -8.45
N THR A 4 -8.62 14.39 -9.40
CA THR A 4 -8.72 12.92 -9.59
C THR A 4 -7.46 12.26 -10.15
N GLY A 5 -6.53 13.03 -10.71
CA GLY A 5 -5.40 12.53 -11.49
C GLY A 5 -5.77 12.11 -12.91
N LEU A 6 -7.06 12.14 -13.26
CA LEU A 6 -7.55 11.82 -14.60
C LEU A 6 -7.63 13.07 -15.49
N PHE A 7 -7.66 12.85 -16.78
CA PHE A 7 -7.76 13.89 -17.81
C PHE A 7 -8.89 13.56 -18.79
N ASN A 8 -9.51 14.60 -19.34
CA ASN A 8 -10.46 14.45 -20.42
C ASN A 8 -9.72 14.26 -21.78
N GLN A 9 -10.48 14.17 -22.87
CA GLN A 9 -9.93 14.01 -24.23
C GLN A 9 -9.06 15.19 -24.72
N TYR A 10 -9.11 16.32 -24.05
CA TYR A 10 -8.29 17.53 -24.32
C TYR A 10 -7.13 17.69 -23.33
N TYR A 11 -6.83 16.66 -22.54
CA TYR A 11 -5.81 16.68 -21.49
C TYR A 11 -6.05 17.72 -20.38
N GLN A 12 -7.30 18.15 -20.20
CA GLN A 12 -7.67 19.00 -19.07
C GLN A 12 -7.90 18.14 -17.82
N PRO A 13 -7.44 18.59 -16.65
CA PRO A 13 -7.62 17.85 -15.40
C PRO A 13 -9.11 17.73 -15.03
N ILE A 14 -9.44 16.58 -14.43
CA ILE A 14 -10.78 16.29 -13.94
C ILE A 14 -10.77 16.35 -12.42
N TYR A 15 -11.69 17.10 -11.87
CA TYR A 15 -11.90 17.26 -10.43
C TYR A 15 -13.19 16.59 -9.99
N ALA A 16 -13.17 15.86 -8.88
CA ALA A 16 -14.37 15.43 -8.18
C ALA A 16 -14.82 16.55 -7.24
N TYR A 17 -16.05 17.03 -7.43
CA TYR A 17 -16.64 18.09 -6.63
C TYR A 17 -17.62 17.49 -5.62
N PHE A 18 -17.39 17.82 -4.36
CA PHE A 18 -18.20 17.36 -3.25
C PHE A 18 -18.88 18.52 -2.55
N VAL A 19 -20.11 18.30 -2.16
CA VAL A 19 -20.91 19.24 -1.35
C VAL A 19 -21.25 18.59 -0.01
N PRO A 20 -21.56 19.39 1.04
CA PRO A 20 -22.08 18.81 2.28
C PRO A 20 -23.33 17.98 2.05
N ASN A 21 -23.37 16.79 2.61
CA ASN A 21 -24.55 15.94 2.50
C ASN A 21 -25.62 16.44 3.48
N VAL A 22 -26.80 16.74 2.95
CA VAL A 22 -27.94 17.25 3.74
C VAL A 22 -28.84 16.12 4.28
N VAL A 23 -28.59 14.87 3.88
CA VAL A 23 -29.37 13.71 4.34
C VAL A 23 -28.80 13.23 5.68
N PRO A 24 -29.64 13.17 6.75
CA PRO A 24 -29.22 12.65 8.05
C PRO A 24 -28.70 11.21 7.95
N ASP A 25 -27.75 10.84 8.82
CA ASP A 25 -27.17 9.50 8.94
C ASP A 25 -26.43 8.99 7.69
N ARG A 26 -26.09 9.87 6.76
CA ARG A 26 -25.26 9.61 5.59
C ARG A 26 -23.84 10.15 5.77
N GLN A 27 -22.97 9.80 4.84
CA GLN A 27 -21.61 10.35 4.78
C GLN A 27 -21.64 11.88 4.74
N LYS A 28 -20.69 12.53 5.40
CA LYS A 28 -20.59 14.00 5.52
C LYS A 28 -20.57 14.71 4.15
N TRP A 29 -20.02 14.07 3.14
CA TRP A 29 -19.84 14.65 1.82
C TRP A 29 -20.61 13.84 0.76
N TYR A 30 -21.24 14.55 -0.15
CA TYR A 30 -21.92 14.01 -1.34
C TYR A 30 -21.13 14.40 -2.59
N LEU A 31 -20.85 13.43 -3.47
CA LEU A 31 -20.23 13.69 -4.77
C LEU A 31 -21.26 14.32 -5.69
N GLU A 32 -21.09 15.60 -5.98
CA GLU A 32 -21.96 16.35 -6.92
C GLU A 32 -21.68 15.95 -8.36
N GLY A 33 -20.40 15.78 -8.72
CA GLY A 33 -20.00 15.37 -10.05
C GLY A 33 -18.52 15.56 -10.35
N PHE A 34 -18.18 15.34 -11.62
CA PHE A 34 -16.84 15.51 -12.15
C PHE A 34 -16.80 16.71 -13.08
N TYR A 35 -15.84 17.61 -12.86
CA TYR A 35 -15.73 18.88 -13.53
C TYR A 35 -14.32 19.13 -14.04
N THR A 36 -14.21 19.89 -15.16
CA THR A 36 -12.93 20.47 -15.57
C THR A 36 -12.71 21.82 -14.83
N ASP A 37 -11.49 22.34 -14.88
CA ASP A 37 -11.15 23.68 -14.41
C ASP A 37 -12.09 24.76 -15.00
N TYR A 38 -12.31 24.69 -16.29
CA TYR A 38 -13.23 25.60 -17.00
C TYR A 38 -14.68 25.52 -16.46
N SER A 39 -15.17 24.32 -16.18
CA SER A 39 -16.52 24.13 -15.64
C SER A 39 -16.63 24.64 -14.21
N LEU A 40 -15.57 24.48 -13.40
CA LEU A 40 -15.50 25.00 -12.03
C LEU A 40 -15.45 26.52 -12.00
N LEU A 41 -14.72 27.16 -12.93
CA LEU A 41 -14.70 28.62 -13.09
C LEU A 41 -16.09 29.19 -13.34
N LYS A 42 -16.92 28.52 -14.12
CA LYS A 42 -18.30 28.96 -14.38
C LYS A 42 -19.16 29.02 -13.11
N ILE A 43 -18.90 28.16 -12.16
CA ILE A 43 -19.56 28.16 -10.83
C ILE A 43 -18.74 28.92 -9.78
N LYS A 44 -17.77 29.75 -10.21
CA LYS A 44 -16.95 30.65 -9.39
C LYS A 44 -16.01 29.93 -8.40
N ILE A 45 -15.63 28.70 -8.70
CA ILE A 45 -14.59 27.98 -7.95
C ILE A 45 -13.26 28.20 -8.66
N THR A 46 -12.35 28.92 -8.00
CA THR A 46 -11.04 29.33 -8.56
C THR A 46 -9.87 28.71 -7.82
N ASP A 47 -10.06 28.31 -6.56
CA ASP A 47 -9.05 27.65 -5.74
C ASP A 47 -9.07 26.14 -6.01
N LEU A 48 -8.22 25.71 -6.94
CA LEU A 48 -8.16 24.31 -7.39
C LEU A 48 -7.03 23.58 -6.65
N PRO A 49 -7.31 22.43 -6.00
CA PRO A 49 -6.28 21.65 -5.35
C PRO A 49 -5.29 21.10 -6.39
N PRO A 50 -4.00 21.05 -6.06
CA PRO A 50 -3.02 20.41 -6.91
C PRO A 50 -3.28 18.90 -6.99
N ARG A 51 -2.69 18.26 -8.00
CA ARG A 51 -2.66 16.80 -8.07
C ARG A 51 -1.91 16.25 -6.84
N ALA A 52 -2.49 15.23 -6.21
CA ALA A 52 -1.82 14.55 -5.11
C ALA A 52 -0.50 13.92 -5.59
N ALA A 53 0.58 14.25 -4.92
CA ALA A 53 1.90 13.66 -5.15
C ALA A 53 2.11 12.60 -4.05
N TYR A 54 1.89 11.33 -4.39
CA TYR A 54 2.11 10.21 -3.46
C TYR A 54 3.56 9.74 -3.44
N VAL A 55 4.34 10.09 -4.46
CA VAL A 55 5.71 9.66 -4.67
C VAL A 55 6.58 10.90 -4.86
N GLU A 56 7.36 11.24 -3.85
CA GLU A 56 8.33 12.35 -3.93
C GLU A 56 9.63 11.88 -4.60
N ASN A 57 10.05 10.67 -4.26
CA ASN A 57 11.27 10.07 -4.80
C ASN A 57 10.96 8.72 -5.47
N PRO A 58 11.16 8.58 -6.79
CA PRO A 58 10.92 7.32 -7.51
C PRO A 58 11.70 6.11 -6.96
N SER A 59 12.84 6.34 -6.29
CA SER A 59 13.60 5.26 -5.65
C SER A 59 12.85 4.58 -4.50
N ASP A 60 11.83 5.24 -3.93
CA ASP A 60 11.03 4.66 -2.86
C ASP A 60 10.05 3.58 -3.37
N LEU A 61 9.85 3.53 -4.70
CA LEU A 61 9.06 2.49 -5.35
C LEU A 61 9.83 1.19 -5.60
N VAL A 62 11.15 1.22 -5.40
CA VAL A 62 12.03 0.07 -5.65
C VAL A 62 12.63 -0.41 -4.34
N PHE A 63 12.57 -1.71 -4.09
CA PHE A 63 13.14 -2.31 -2.90
C PHE A 63 14.67 -2.29 -2.97
N ASP A 64 15.31 -1.69 -1.97
CA ASP A 64 16.76 -1.71 -1.83
C ASP A 64 17.21 -2.99 -1.13
N THR A 65 17.73 -3.95 -1.90
CA THR A 65 18.17 -5.26 -1.39
C THR A 65 19.41 -5.19 -0.49
N LYS A 66 20.09 -4.04 -0.45
CA LYS A 66 21.23 -3.83 0.46
C LYS A 66 20.79 -3.57 1.89
N LEU A 67 19.56 -3.13 2.09
CA LEU A 67 19.01 -2.84 3.41
C LEU A 67 18.42 -4.11 4.05
N PRO A 68 18.66 -4.32 5.36
CA PRO A 68 18.02 -5.41 6.07
C PRO A 68 16.52 -5.17 6.26
N VAL A 69 15.75 -6.26 6.26
CA VAL A 69 14.36 -6.27 6.72
C VAL A 69 14.32 -6.76 8.15
N VAL A 70 13.73 -5.99 9.03
CA VAL A 70 13.53 -6.34 10.45
C VAL A 70 12.05 -6.60 10.69
N PRO A 71 11.63 -7.87 10.80
CA PRO A 71 10.25 -8.22 11.10
C PRO A 71 9.88 -7.79 12.52
N GLN A 72 8.67 -7.30 12.68
CA GLN A 72 8.10 -7.01 14.00
C GLN A 72 7.27 -8.22 14.45
N TYR A 73 7.92 -9.21 15.03
CA TYR A 73 7.32 -10.51 15.37
C TYR A 73 6.13 -10.40 16.30
N GLU A 74 6.19 -9.55 17.31
CA GLU A 74 5.07 -9.31 18.23
C GLU A 74 3.82 -8.86 17.47
N HIS A 75 3.99 -7.95 16.51
CA HIS A 75 2.88 -7.49 15.68
C HIS A 75 2.40 -8.55 14.66
N ILE A 76 3.30 -9.41 14.18
CA ILE A 76 2.96 -10.47 13.22
C ILE A 76 2.29 -11.67 13.89
N PHE A 77 2.75 -12.04 15.10
CA PHE A 77 2.40 -13.31 15.74
C PHE A 77 1.54 -13.20 17.00
N ASP A 78 1.38 -11.99 17.58
CA ASP A 78 0.65 -11.80 18.82
C ASP A 78 -0.56 -10.84 18.65
N ASP A 79 -0.60 -10.05 17.58
CA ASP A 79 -1.78 -9.28 17.19
C ASP A 79 -2.84 -10.20 16.59
N GLU A 80 -4.03 -10.23 17.20
CA GLU A 80 -5.08 -11.18 16.86
C GLU A 80 -5.51 -11.13 15.38
N GLU A 81 -5.64 -9.93 14.81
CA GLU A 81 -6.01 -9.79 13.40
C GLU A 81 -4.91 -10.28 12.45
N ASN A 82 -3.64 -10.01 12.77
CA ASN A 82 -2.50 -10.44 11.95
C ASN A 82 -2.30 -11.95 12.01
N VAL A 83 -2.43 -12.54 13.19
CA VAL A 83 -2.32 -14.00 13.39
C VAL A 83 -3.34 -14.76 12.54
N GLN A 84 -4.58 -14.26 12.44
CA GLN A 84 -5.62 -14.89 11.64
C GLN A 84 -5.34 -14.91 10.13
N ARG A 85 -4.45 -14.05 9.65
CA ARG A 85 -4.03 -14.01 8.24
C ARG A 85 -2.99 -15.07 7.91
N LEU A 86 -2.28 -15.58 8.91
CA LEU A 86 -1.27 -16.64 8.72
C LEU A 86 -1.92 -17.97 8.35
N PRO A 87 -1.30 -18.79 7.49
CA PRO A 87 -1.72 -20.16 7.25
C PRO A 87 -1.82 -20.95 8.56
N SER A 88 -2.85 -21.78 8.73
CA SER A 88 -3.10 -22.52 9.99
C SER A 88 -1.90 -23.37 10.41
N ALA A 89 -1.27 -24.05 9.45
CA ALA A 89 -0.09 -24.86 9.71
C ALA A 89 1.10 -24.07 10.29
N VAL A 90 1.23 -22.78 9.93
CA VAL A 90 2.28 -21.91 10.46
C VAL A 90 1.86 -21.33 11.80
N ARG A 91 0.60 -20.87 11.91
CA ARG A 91 0.03 -20.28 13.12
C ARG A 91 0.13 -21.22 14.32
N GLU A 92 -0.12 -22.52 14.10
CA GLU A 92 -0.12 -23.56 15.12
C GLU A 92 1.27 -24.14 15.39
N SER A 93 2.27 -23.79 14.56
CA SER A 93 3.63 -24.29 14.68
C SER A 93 4.41 -23.60 15.81
N GLY A 94 5.05 -24.38 16.67
CA GLY A 94 6.04 -23.86 17.63
C GLY A 94 7.30 -23.27 16.98
N MET A 95 7.50 -23.52 15.67
CA MET A 95 8.65 -23.00 14.88
C MET A 95 8.25 -21.87 13.95
N ARG A 96 7.13 -21.19 14.22
CA ARG A 96 6.57 -20.14 13.34
C ARG A 96 7.56 -19.02 13.00
N VAL A 97 8.42 -18.62 13.93
CA VAL A 97 9.46 -17.61 13.73
C VAL A 97 10.50 -18.11 12.73
N GLN A 98 11.03 -19.30 12.94
CA GLN A 98 12.05 -19.90 12.06
C GLN A 98 11.52 -20.12 10.64
N LEU A 99 10.26 -20.55 10.52
CA LEU A 99 9.59 -20.69 9.21
C LEU A 99 9.46 -19.34 8.51
N PHE A 100 9.09 -18.30 9.24
CA PHE A 100 8.97 -16.96 8.70
C PHE A 100 10.35 -16.39 8.28
N ASP A 101 11.38 -16.57 9.09
CA ASP A 101 12.74 -16.13 8.77
C ASP A 101 13.28 -16.84 7.52
N GLY A 102 13.04 -18.14 7.41
CA GLY A 102 13.40 -18.92 6.22
C GLY A 102 12.72 -18.38 4.96
N ALA A 103 11.41 -18.10 5.04
CA ALA A 103 10.64 -17.51 3.95
C ALA A 103 11.13 -16.10 3.61
N LEU A 104 11.46 -15.27 4.60
CA LEU A 104 12.00 -13.94 4.38
C LEU A 104 13.37 -13.96 3.69
N GLN A 105 14.24 -14.89 4.07
CA GLN A 105 15.53 -15.08 3.38
C GLN A 105 15.34 -15.51 1.93
N GLN A 106 14.38 -16.40 1.65
CA GLN A 106 14.03 -16.77 0.28
C GLN A 106 13.51 -15.57 -0.51
N THR A 107 12.60 -14.80 0.07
CA THR A 107 12.05 -13.58 -0.54
C THR A 107 13.17 -12.60 -0.90
N ARG A 108 14.15 -12.41 -0.02
CA ARG A 108 15.29 -11.54 -0.30
C ARG A 108 16.04 -11.95 -1.55
N ARG A 109 16.31 -13.24 -1.75
CA ARG A 109 16.96 -13.76 -2.98
C ARG A 109 16.10 -13.55 -4.22
N ILE A 110 14.77 -13.66 -4.11
CA ILE A 110 13.86 -13.34 -5.20
C ILE A 110 13.98 -11.85 -5.57
N LEU A 111 13.98 -10.97 -4.60
CA LEU A 111 14.09 -9.51 -4.80
C LEU A 111 15.46 -9.09 -5.40
N GLU A 112 16.53 -9.82 -5.07
CA GLU A 112 17.85 -9.61 -5.66
C GLU A 112 17.87 -9.94 -7.17
N SER A 113 17.04 -10.87 -7.62
CA SER A 113 16.93 -11.28 -9.02
C SER A 113 15.80 -10.58 -9.78
N ASP A 114 14.73 -10.20 -9.10
CA ASP A 114 13.56 -9.52 -9.70
C ASP A 114 13.03 -8.43 -8.76
N TYR A 115 13.42 -7.19 -9.04
CA TYR A 115 12.96 -6.03 -8.25
C TYR A 115 11.43 -5.82 -8.32
N LYS A 116 10.75 -6.35 -9.36
CA LYS A 116 9.30 -6.22 -9.53
C LYS A 116 8.52 -7.11 -8.57
N ALA A 117 9.19 -8.05 -7.89
CA ALA A 117 8.56 -8.86 -6.86
C ALA A 117 8.15 -8.06 -5.60
N ALA A 118 8.78 -6.89 -5.38
CA ALA A 118 8.31 -5.92 -4.39
C ALA A 118 7.33 -4.94 -5.04
N ILE A 119 6.12 -4.89 -4.51
CA ILE A 119 5.04 -4.08 -5.09
C ILE A 119 4.76 -2.88 -4.17
N PRO A 120 4.83 -1.64 -4.66
CA PRO A 120 4.57 -0.47 -3.84
C PRO A 120 3.07 -0.35 -3.52
N GLN A 121 2.78 0.13 -2.30
CA GLN A 121 1.47 0.61 -1.87
C GLN A 121 1.61 1.96 -1.16
N TYR A 122 0.57 2.77 -1.19
CA TYR A 122 0.46 3.97 -0.37
C TYR A 122 -0.44 3.69 0.83
N TYR A 123 0.11 3.83 2.01
CA TYR A 123 -0.63 3.61 3.25
C TYR A 123 -0.16 4.58 4.34
N ASN A 124 -1.12 5.20 5.02
CA ASN A 124 -0.85 6.12 6.14
C ASN A 124 0.23 7.17 5.81
N HIS A 125 0.02 7.91 4.71
CA HIS A 125 0.89 8.98 4.21
C HIS A 125 2.33 8.56 3.87
N SER A 126 2.57 7.29 3.61
CA SER A 126 3.90 6.79 3.22
C SER A 126 3.83 5.69 2.17
N ILE A 127 4.91 5.57 1.40
CA ILE A 127 5.11 4.43 0.52
C ILE A 127 5.60 3.26 1.36
N GLN A 128 4.97 2.12 1.18
CA GLN A 128 5.40 0.83 1.70
C GLN A 128 5.60 -0.13 0.55
N LEU A 129 6.49 -1.09 0.72
CA LEU A 129 6.76 -2.13 -0.27
C LEU A 129 6.20 -3.46 0.24
N LEU A 130 5.32 -4.05 -0.54
CA LEU A 130 4.76 -5.37 -0.29
C LEU A 130 5.70 -6.41 -0.87
N ILE A 131 6.29 -7.25 -0.01
CA ILE A 131 7.17 -8.33 -0.43
C ILE A 131 6.48 -9.69 -0.23
N PRO A 132 6.63 -10.64 -1.18
CA PRO A 132 5.96 -11.93 -1.10
C PRO A 132 6.56 -12.80 0.00
N ILE A 133 5.73 -13.48 0.79
CA ILE A 133 6.16 -14.45 1.81
C ILE A 133 5.57 -15.81 1.48
N CYS A 134 6.43 -16.78 1.21
CA CYS A 134 6.10 -18.17 0.86
C CYS A 134 6.36 -19.05 2.08
N LEU A 135 5.31 -19.45 2.80
CA LEU A 135 5.41 -20.19 4.05
C LEU A 135 5.15 -21.68 3.87
N GLN A 136 4.30 -22.05 2.92
CA GLN A 136 3.89 -23.44 2.70
C GLN A 136 4.56 -24.07 1.49
N ASN A 137 4.61 -23.33 0.39
CA ASN A 137 5.18 -23.82 -0.86
C ASN A 137 6.19 -22.83 -1.44
N PRO A 138 7.39 -23.28 -1.83
CA PRO A 138 8.38 -22.42 -2.47
C PRO A 138 7.83 -21.77 -3.75
N GLY A 139 8.00 -20.47 -3.89
CA GLY A 139 7.61 -19.73 -5.10
C GLY A 139 6.10 -19.42 -5.21
N ILE A 140 5.29 -19.87 -4.27
CA ILE A 140 3.86 -19.52 -4.20
C ILE A 140 3.64 -18.67 -2.94
N PRO A 141 3.42 -17.36 -3.07
CA PRO A 141 3.20 -16.51 -1.91
C PRO A 141 1.90 -16.89 -1.18
N ASP A 142 1.97 -16.98 0.13
CA ASP A 142 0.81 -17.11 1.02
C ASP A 142 0.33 -15.74 1.48
N LEU A 143 1.28 -14.83 1.69
CA LEU A 143 1.09 -13.51 2.26
C LEU A 143 1.99 -12.48 1.57
N ALA A 144 1.69 -11.21 1.80
CA ALA A 144 2.59 -10.11 1.50
C ALA A 144 2.97 -9.40 2.81
N LEU A 145 4.27 -9.24 3.07
CA LEU A 145 4.77 -8.46 4.19
C LEU A 145 4.88 -6.99 3.78
N ALA A 146 4.20 -6.11 4.50
CA ALA A 146 4.29 -4.67 4.31
C ALA A 146 5.57 -4.14 4.97
N CYS A 147 6.49 -3.67 4.15
CA CYS A 147 7.80 -3.16 4.55
C CYS A 147 7.85 -1.63 4.40
N MET A 148 8.16 -0.94 5.46
CA MET A 148 8.36 0.49 5.49
C MET A 148 9.84 0.81 5.71
N LYS A 149 10.42 1.63 4.85
CA LYS A 149 11.79 2.13 5.04
C LYS A 149 11.83 3.06 6.24
N THR A 150 12.81 2.90 7.11
CA THR A 150 12.98 3.78 8.27
C THR A 150 13.37 5.19 7.83
N PRO A 151 13.04 6.25 8.60
CA PRO A 151 13.36 7.64 8.22
C PRO A 151 14.88 7.89 8.06
N ASP A 152 15.71 7.16 8.78
CA ASP A 152 17.17 7.19 8.64
C ASP A 152 17.69 6.45 7.40
N GLY A 153 16.80 5.76 6.67
CA GLY A 153 17.13 5.03 5.45
C GLY A 153 17.97 3.78 5.64
N THR A 154 18.15 3.26 6.88
CA THR A 154 19.10 2.19 7.18
C THR A 154 18.53 0.78 7.09
N LYS A 155 17.21 0.63 7.15
CA LYS A 155 16.51 -0.68 7.15
C LYS A 155 15.05 -0.56 6.74
N TYR A 156 14.45 -1.70 6.48
CA TYR A 156 13.00 -1.84 6.38
C TYR A 156 12.42 -2.45 7.66
N LEU A 157 11.30 -1.93 8.13
CA LEU A 157 10.48 -2.56 9.17
C LEU A 157 9.36 -3.34 8.50
N GLY A 158 9.37 -4.67 8.67
CA GLY A 158 8.29 -5.54 8.22
C GLY A 158 7.22 -5.63 9.32
N ARG A 159 6.13 -4.89 9.16
CA ARG A 159 5.14 -4.69 10.23
C ARG A 159 3.98 -5.67 10.16
N THR A 160 3.35 -5.75 9.02
CA THR A 160 2.03 -6.39 8.89
C THR A 160 2.04 -7.37 7.73
N CYS A 161 1.55 -8.56 7.97
CA CYS A 161 1.26 -9.52 6.91
C CYS A 161 -0.15 -9.28 6.36
N LEU A 162 -0.24 -9.04 5.06
CA LEU A 162 -1.49 -8.90 4.33
C LEU A 162 -1.82 -10.21 3.62
N THR A 163 -3.09 -10.58 3.57
CA THR A 163 -3.53 -11.60 2.63
C THR A 163 -3.27 -11.15 1.19
N LEU A 164 -3.12 -12.06 0.24
CA LEU A 164 -2.90 -11.69 -1.16
C LEU A 164 -4.02 -10.84 -1.72
N ARG A 165 -5.26 -11.08 -1.27
CA ARG A 165 -6.40 -10.25 -1.65
C ARG A 165 -6.26 -8.80 -1.16
N MET A 166 -5.86 -8.59 0.09
CA MET A 166 -5.62 -7.25 0.65
C MET A 166 -4.46 -6.57 -0.09
N ALA A 167 -3.35 -7.29 -0.28
CA ALA A 167 -2.18 -6.79 -1.00
C ALA A 167 -2.54 -6.35 -2.43
N TYR A 168 -3.30 -7.17 -3.15
CA TYR A 168 -3.77 -6.85 -4.51
C TYR A 168 -4.64 -5.58 -4.54
N HIS A 169 -5.55 -5.42 -3.59
CA HIS A 169 -6.40 -4.23 -3.51
C HIS A 169 -5.59 -2.97 -3.21
N ASN A 170 -4.63 -3.06 -2.28
CA ASN A 170 -3.80 -1.93 -1.89
C ASN A 170 -2.83 -1.51 -3.01
N ALA A 171 -2.24 -2.48 -3.71
CA ALA A 171 -1.32 -2.23 -4.83
C ALA A 171 -1.97 -1.48 -6.01
N ARG A 172 -3.29 -1.52 -6.13
CA ARG A 172 -4.03 -0.81 -7.19
C ARG A 172 -4.25 0.66 -6.91
N LEU A 173 -3.87 1.15 -5.75
CA LEU A 173 -4.04 2.55 -5.34
C LEU A 173 -2.88 3.46 -5.78
N LEU A 174 -1.83 2.90 -6.38
CA LEU A 174 -0.68 3.62 -6.93
C LEU A 174 -0.68 3.64 -8.45
#